data_d1664f40ca2ef094cd9bdc4d9a4026c8
#
_entry.id   d1664f40ca2ef094cd9bdc4d9a4026c8
#
_cell.length_a   1.000
_cell.length_b   1.000
_cell.length_c   1.000
_cell.angle_alpha   90.00
_cell.angle_beta   90.00
_cell.angle_gamma   90.00
#
_symmetry.space_group_name_H-M   'P 1'
#
loop_
_entity.id
_entity.type
_entity.pdbx_description
1 polymer ?
#
loop_
_entity_poly.entity_id
_entity_poly.type
_entity_poly.pdbx_seq_one_letter_code
_entity_poly.pdbx_strand_id
1 'polypeptide(L)'
;MDLGDPVSYLGLEEGTPVFASDGHELGRVGRVVADADADIFEGLIFEGDGPARFADADDVVLAMHERGVVLAVDSAAARKLPAPDDR
;
A
#
# COMPACT_ATOMS: atom_id res chain seq x y z
N MET A 1 -6.55 -15.83 -0.87
CA MET A 1 -5.20 -15.51 -1.36
C MET A 1 -4.22 -15.63 -0.19
N ASP A 2 -3.19 -16.44 -0.36
CA ASP A 2 -2.20 -16.64 0.70
C ASP A 2 -1.04 -15.64 0.51
N LEU A 3 -1.01 -14.62 1.35
CA LEU A 3 0.00 -13.57 1.30
C LEU A 3 1.06 -13.74 2.40
N GLY A 4 1.02 -14.83 3.14
CA GLY A 4 1.96 -15.09 4.23
C GLY A 4 1.55 -14.40 5.53
N ASP A 5 2.49 -14.30 6.45
CA ASP A 5 2.21 -13.72 7.76
C ASP A 5 2.06 -12.21 7.69
N PRO A 6 1.29 -11.61 8.62
CA PRO A 6 1.21 -10.16 8.73
C PRO A 6 2.58 -9.55 9.04
N VAL A 7 2.84 -8.38 8.48
CA VAL A 7 4.06 -7.62 8.78
C VAL A 7 3.68 -6.19 9.16
N SER A 8 4.54 -5.56 9.97
CA SER A 8 4.41 -4.13 10.24
C SER A 8 5.01 -3.34 9.07
N TYR A 9 4.79 -2.02 9.09
CA TYR A 9 5.38 -1.16 8.08
C TYR A 9 6.92 -1.23 8.05
N LEU A 10 7.53 -1.59 9.19
CA LEU A 10 8.99 -1.74 9.26
C LEU A 10 9.48 -2.97 8.52
N GLY A 11 8.64 -3.99 8.40
CA GLY A 11 8.98 -5.22 7.69
C GLY A 11 8.48 -5.27 6.26
N LEU A 12 7.77 -4.23 5.81
CA LEU A 12 7.22 -4.20 4.45
C LEU A 12 8.31 -3.82 3.46
N GLU A 13 8.53 -4.67 2.46
CA GLU A 13 9.59 -4.48 1.48
C GLU A 13 9.09 -3.81 0.21
N GLU A 14 9.96 -3.03 -0.43
CA GLU A 14 9.71 -2.50 -1.77
C GLU A 14 9.52 -3.66 -2.74
N GLY A 15 8.63 -3.47 -3.70
CA GLY A 15 8.33 -4.51 -4.67
C GLY A 15 7.22 -5.46 -4.25
N THR A 16 6.74 -5.36 -3.01
CA THR A 16 5.61 -6.18 -2.54
C THR A 16 4.35 -5.83 -3.34
N PRO A 17 3.63 -6.83 -3.90
CA PRO A 17 2.41 -6.55 -4.66
C PRO A 17 1.34 -5.87 -3.81
N VAL A 18 0.57 -4.99 -4.44
CA VAL A 18 -0.54 -4.27 -3.81
C VAL A 18 -1.83 -4.66 -4.52
N PHE A 19 -2.82 -5.10 -3.74
CA PHE A 19 -4.11 -5.58 -4.26
C PHE A 19 -5.25 -4.69 -3.76
N ALA A 20 -6.21 -4.45 -4.63
CA ALA A 20 -7.48 -3.82 -4.25
C ALA A 20 -8.34 -4.80 -3.47
N SER A 21 -9.41 -4.29 -2.84
CA SER A 21 -10.32 -5.13 -2.05
C SER A 21 -11.04 -6.20 -2.88
N ASP A 22 -11.14 -6.00 -4.19
CA ASP A 22 -11.71 -6.97 -5.12
C ASP A 22 -10.69 -8.01 -5.62
N GLY A 23 -9.46 -7.97 -5.11
CA GLY A 23 -8.41 -8.93 -5.46
C GLY A 23 -7.57 -8.55 -6.68
N HIS A 24 -7.89 -7.43 -7.33
CA HIS A 24 -7.16 -6.99 -8.52
C HIS A 24 -5.78 -6.44 -8.11
N GLU A 25 -4.71 -6.91 -8.75
CA GLU A 25 -3.37 -6.39 -8.49
C GLU A 25 -3.21 -5.01 -9.11
N LEU A 26 -2.90 -4.03 -8.26
CA LEU A 26 -2.79 -2.63 -8.67
C LEU A 26 -1.38 -2.20 -9.02
N GLY A 27 -0.39 -2.88 -8.47
CA GLY A 27 1.01 -2.53 -8.65
C GLY A 27 1.86 -3.07 -7.52
N ARG A 28 2.95 -2.39 -7.22
CA ARG A 28 3.91 -2.83 -6.20
C ARG A 28 4.32 -1.66 -5.32
N VAL A 29 4.65 -1.97 -4.07
CA VAL A 29 5.14 -0.96 -3.12
C VAL A 29 6.42 -0.34 -3.66
N GLY A 30 6.42 0.98 -3.80
CA GLY A 30 7.61 1.74 -4.16
C GLY A 30 8.29 2.34 -2.95
N ARG A 31 7.50 2.77 -1.95
CA ARG A 31 8.06 3.36 -0.74
C ARG A 31 7.04 3.33 0.39
N VAL A 32 7.52 3.10 1.60
CA VAL A 32 6.72 3.24 2.82
C VAL A 32 6.96 4.65 3.36
N VAL A 33 5.89 5.36 3.69
CA VAL A 33 5.96 6.70 4.29
C VAL A 33 5.68 6.57 5.78
N ALA A 34 6.67 6.83 6.60
CA ALA A 34 6.57 6.64 8.04
C ALA A 34 7.55 7.54 8.78
N ASP A 35 7.25 7.79 10.05
CA ASP A 35 8.17 8.41 10.99
C ASP A 35 8.56 7.34 12.01
N ALA A 36 9.73 6.75 11.82
CA ALA A 36 10.18 5.65 12.66
C ALA A 36 10.46 6.10 14.10
N ASP A 37 10.92 7.34 14.29
CA ASP A 37 11.18 7.87 15.63
C ASP A 37 9.91 8.01 16.46
N ALA A 38 8.82 8.41 15.81
CA ALA A 38 7.53 8.54 16.46
C ALA A 38 6.69 7.26 16.37
N ASP A 39 7.18 6.25 15.67
CA ASP A 39 6.46 4.99 15.38
C ASP A 39 5.10 5.26 14.73
N ILE A 40 5.11 6.15 13.74
CA ILE A 40 3.91 6.51 12.99
C ILE A 40 4.03 5.99 11.55
N PHE A 41 3.08 5.17 11.13
CA PHE A 41 2.94 4.74 9.74
C PHE A 41 1.91 5.63 9.07
N GLU A 42 2.33 6.43 8.10
CA GLU A 42 1.44 7.35 7.38
C GLU A 42 0.78 6.73 6.16
N GLY A 43 1.45 5.82 5.50
CA GLY A 43 0.93 5.15 4.33
C GLY A 43 2.03 4.61 3.45
N LEU A 44 1.66 4.22 2.23
CA LEU A 44 2.63 3.73 1.27
C LEU A 44 2.36 4.31 -0.12
N ILE A 45 3.41 4.34 -0.92
CA ILE A 45 3.33 4.73 -2.32
C ILE A 45 3.48 3.45 -3.13
N PHE A 46 2.55 3.22 -4.05
CA PHE A 46 2.62 2.06 -4.94
C PHE A 46 2.60 2.52 -6.39
N GLU A 47 3.21 1.72 -7.25
CA GLU A 47 3.35 1.97 -8.67
C GLU A 47 2.87 0.78 -9.47
N GLY A 48 2.19 1.05 -10.58
CA GLY A 48 1.71 0.04 -11.52
C GLY A 48 1.83 0.56 -12.93
N ASP A 49 0.82 0.31 -13.75
CA ASP A 49 0.82 0.74 -15.16
C ASP A 49 0.60 2.25 -15.32
N GLY A 50 0.08 2.89 -14.30
CA GLY A 50 -0.19 4.33 -14.33
C GLY A 50 0.75 5.10 -13.40
N PRO A 51 0.39 6.35 -13.09
CA PRO A 51 1.20 7.16 -12.17
C PRO A 51 1.20 6.57 -10.77
N ALA A 52 2.26 6.86 -10.01
CA ALA A 52 2.36 6.46 -8.61
C ALA A 52 1.21 7.06 -7.80
N ARG A 53 0.75 6.32 -6.79
CA ARG A 53 -0.36 6.75 -5.94
C ARG A 53 -0.02 6.51 -4.48
N PHE A 54 -0.64 7.31 -3.61
CA PHE A 54 -0.47 7.21 -2.17
C PHE A 54 -1.68 6.50 -1.54
N ALA A 55 -1.40 5.50 -0.71
CA ALA A 55 -2.42 4.79 0.06
C ALA A 55 -2.26 5.14 1.54
N ASP A 56 -3.21 5.87 2.09
CA ASP A 56 -3.22 6.31 3.47
C ASP A 56 -3.31 5.12 4.43
N ALA A 57 -2.52 5.14 5.49
CA ALA A 57 -2.46 4.04 6.44
C ALA A 57 -3.78 3.80 7.18
N ASP A 58 -4.49 4.87 7.53
CA ASP A 58 -5.69 4.77 8.35
C ASP A 58 -6.93 4.45 7.53
N ASP A 59 -7.05 5.03 6.33
CA ASP A 59 -8.28 4.96 5.55
C ASP A 59 -8.22 4.00 4.37
N VAL A 60 -7.03 3.68 3.87
CA VAL A 60 -6.87 2.96 2.61
C VAL A 60 -6.18 1.61 2.79
N VAL A 61 -5.14 1.52 3.62
CA VAL A 61 -4.42 0.26 3.83
C VAL A 61 -5.21 -0.61 4.81
N LEU A 62 -5.67 -1.78 4.34
CA LEU A 62 -6.41 -2.71 5.19
C LEU A 62 -5.49 -3.70 5.90
N ALA A 63 -4.54 -4.28 5.17
CA ALA A 63 -3.66 -5.30 5.73
C ALA A 63 -2.33 -5.33 4.96
N MET A 64 -1.26 -5.63 5.70
CA MET A 64 0.07 -5.80 5.13
C MET A 64 0.59 -7.18 5.50
N HIS A 65 1.04 -7.92 4.50
CA HIS A 65 1.56 -9.28 4.65
C HIS A 65 2.89 -9.42 3.93
N GLU A 66 3.59 -10.51 4.19
CA GLU A 66 4.91 -10.76 3.60
C GLU A 66 4.91 -10.69 2.06
N ARG A 67 3.84 -11.14 1.42
CA ARG A 67 3.76 -11.25 -0.04
C ARG A 67 2.65 -10.40 -0.65
N GLY A 68 2.11 -9.47 0.09
CA GLY A 68 1.10 -8.59 -0.48
C GLY A 68 0.50 -7.62 0.52
N VAL A 69 0.08 -6.49 -0.01
CA VAL A 69 -0.68 -5.48 0.72
C VAL A 69 -2.10 -5.48 0.16
N VAL A 70 -3.09 -5.45 1.04
CA VAL A 70 -4.49 -5.38 0.62
C VAL A 70 -5.06 -4.02 1.02
N LEU A 71 -5.64 -3.33 0.07
CA LEU A 71 -6.29 -2.05 0.32
C LEU A 71 -7.78 -2.24 0.63
N ALA A 72 -8.34 -1.29 1.37
CA ALA A 72 -9.76 -1.29 1.72
C ALA A 72 -10.65 -0.81 0.56
N VAL A 73 -10.06 -0.33 -0.52
CA VAL A 73 -10.79 0.22 -1.67
C VAL A 73 -10.72 -0.74 -2.85
N ASP A 74 -11.76 -0.73 -3.70
CA ASP A 74 -11.78 -1.53 -4.92
C ASP A 74 -10.89 -0.91 -6.01
N SER A 75 -10.74 -1.61 -7.15
CA SER A 75 -9.86 -1.14 -8.21
C SER A 75 -10.32 0.18 -8.82
N ALA A 76 -11.62 0.44 -8.89
CA ALA A 76 -12.12 1.71 -9.41
C ALA A 76 -11.76 2.88 -8.48
N ALA A 77 -11.95 2.70 -7.18
CA ALA A 77 -11.59 3.73 -6.20
C ALA A 77 -10.07 3.92 -6.10
N ALA A 78 -9.31 2.85 -6.27
CA ALA A 78 -7.85 2.92 -6.22
C ALA A 78 -7.28 3.83 -7.32
N ARG A 79 -7.95 3.91 -8.47
CA ARG A 79 -7.52 4.79 -9.56
C ARG A 79 -7.69 6.27 -9.23
N LYS A 80 -8.44 6.59 -8.19
CA LYS A 80 -8.70 7.96 -7.75
C LYS A 80 -7.86 8.36 -6.56
N LEU A 81 -6.99 7.49 -6.08
CA LEU A 81 -6.11 7.81 -4.97
C LEU A 81 -5.15 8.94 -5.37
N PRO A 82 -4.75 9.78 -4.40
CA PRO A 82 -3.92 10.94 -4.70
C PRO A 82 -2.52 10.54 -5.15
N ALA A 83 -1.87 11.44 -5.88
CA ALA A 83 -0.47 11.31 -6.19
C ALA A 83 0.37 11.50 -4.92
N PRO A 84 1.61 10.96 -4.88
CA PRO A 84 2.45 11.07 -3.68
C PRO A 84 3.13 12.42 -3.49
N ASP A 85 2.87 13.40 -4.35
CA ASP A 85 3.58 14.69 -4.36
C ASP A 85 3.47 15.46 -3.06
N ASP A 86 2.43 15.20 -2.28
CA ASP A 86 2.19 15.90 -1.01
C ASP A 86 2.83 15.19 0.19
N ARG A 87 3.66 14.19 -0.04
CA ARG A 87 4.22 13.36 1.03
C ARG A 87 5.73 13.45 1.14
#